data_0a6a5701aee04663eb6068d86bf3ba2b
#
_entry.id   0a6a5701aee04663eb6068d86bf3ba2b
#
_cell.length_a   1.000
_cell.length_b   1.000
_cell.length_c   1.000
_cell.angle_alpha   90.00
_cell.angle_beta   90.00
_cell.angle_gamma   90.00
#
_symmetry.space_group_name_H-M   'P 1'
#
loop_
_entity.id
_entity.type
_entity.pdbx_description
1 polymer ?
#
loop_
_entity_poly.entity_id
_entity_poly.type
_entity_poly.pdbx_seq_one_letter_code
_entity_poly.pdbx_strand_id
1 'polypeptide(L)'
;ELLTREGEIAIAKRIEDGLLQVHHALARFPGTYAALLVQYANYKDGRQRLTELMIDFIDPEELAKQEIPKPPKPAKAKAAESGDDKNKKDDEEEVEEDQGPTGPDLEEVDAKFEEMAALYKKFLASYDKNGPAHPSSILLREKMAYIFLRIKYPAKMVDHLVDRLRYTVSRTRDLERMILQMAVVQAKMPKSIFLKSFTENEANPKWLTPIL
;
A
#
# COMPACT_ATOMS: atom_id res chain seq x y z
N GLU A 1 13.27 31.09 -7.01
CA GLU A 1 12.14 31.33 -7.91
C GLU A 1 10.84 31.00 -7.15
N LEU A 2 9.92 31.97 -7.10
CA LEU A 2 8.60 31.75 -6.52
C LEU A 2 7.78 30.91 -7.50
N LEU A 3 7.16 29.84 -6.98
CA LEU A 3 6.28 29.00 -7.77
C LEU A 3 5.05 29.80 -8.23
N THR A 4 4.61 29.58 -9.45
CA THR A 4 3.33 30.13 -9.93
C THR A 4 2.19 29.29 -9.32
N ARG A 5 0.99 29.89 -9.18
CA ARG A 5 -0.22 29.17 -8.67
C ARG A 5 -0.50 27.87 -9.45
N GLU A 6 -0.31 27.91 -10.76
CA GLU A 6 -0.45 26.72 -11.62
C GLU A 6 0.60 25.65 -11.31
N GLY A 7 1.85 26.08 -11.03
CA GLY A 7 2.91 25.20 -10.59
C GLY A 7 2.63 24.54 -9.25
N GLU A 8 2.06 25.28 -8.31
CA GLU A 8 1.63 24.74 -6.99
C GLU A 8 0.53 23.69 -7.15
N ILE A 9 -0.49 23.97 -7.95
CA ILE A 9 -1.59 23.03 -8.23
C ILE A 9 -1.05 21.76 -8.92
N ALA A 10 -0.14 21.91 -9.88
CA ALA A 10 0.45 20.77 -10.58
C ALA A 10 1.29 19.89 -9.65
N ILE A 11 2.03 20.52 -8.72
CA ILE A 11 2.81 19.78 -7.71
C ILE A 11 1.86 19.11 -6.72
N ALA A 12 0.84 19.77 -6.22
CA ALA A 12 -0.15 19.20 -5.29
C ALA A 12 -0.81 17.96 -5.90
N LYS A 13 -1.34 18.04 -7.12
CA LYS A 13 -1.90 16.89 -7.83
C LYS A 13 -0.91 15.74 -7.97
N ARG A 14 0.35 16.04 -8.29
CA ARG A 14 1.37 15.01 -8.42
C ARG A 14 1.69 14.32 -7.08
N ILE A 15 1.62 15.06 -5.97
CA ILE A 15 1.78 14.51 -4.62
C ILE A 15 0.58 13.62 -4.29
N GLU A 16 -0.64 14.07 -4.55
CA GLU A 16 -1.87 13.28 -4.34
C GLU A 16 -1.85 11.99 -5.15
N ASP A 17 -1.51 12.04 -6.43
CA ASP A 17 -1.36 10.87 -7.29
C ASP A 17 -0.31 9.89 -6.75
N GLY A 18 0.82 10.42 -6.24
CA GLY A 18 1.85 9.60 -5.62
C GLY A 18 1.40 8.91 -4.34
N LEU A 19 0.70 9.62 -3.46
CA LEU A 19 0.12 9.06 -2.24
C LEU A 19 -0.93 8.00 -2.55
N LEU A 20 -1.78 8.24 -3.55
CA LEU A 20 -2.78 7.27 -3.99
C LEU A 20 -2.13 5.96 -4.47
N GLN A 21 -1.07 6.06 -5.27
CA GLN A 21 -0.31 4.88 -5.71
C GLN A 21 0.29 4.11 -4.53
N VAL A 22 0.82 4.80 -3.53
CA VAL A 22 1.35 4.18 -2.30
C VAL A 22 0.24 3.46 -1.54
N HIS A 23 -0.92 4.09 -1.33
CA HIS A 23 -2.07 3.47 -0.67
C HIS A 23 -2.55 2.21 -1.40
N HIS A 24 -2.67 2.25 -2.72
CA HIS A 24 -3.03 1.08 -3.52
C HIS A 24 -1.98 -0.04 -3.46
N ALA A 25 -0.70 0.29 -3.41
CA ALA A 25 0.35 -0.70 -3.24
C ALA A 25 0.29 -1.36 -1.85
N LEU A 26 0.09 -0.56 -0.80
CA LEU A 26 -0.07 -1.04 0.58
C LEU A 26 -1.33 -1.91 0.73
N ALA A 27 -2.44 -1.55 0.08
CA ALA A 27 -3.68 -2.32 0.09
C ALA A 27 -3.53 -3.73 -0.53
N ARG A 28 -2.57 -3.93 -1.42
CA ARG A 28 -2.28 -5.24 -2.03
C ARG A 28 -1.38 -6.13 -1.19
N PHE A 29 -0.68 -5.57 -0.21
CA PHE A 29 0.27 -6.30 0.63
C PHE A 29 -0.41 -6.83 1.89
N PRO A 30 -0.55 -8.16 2.09
CA PRO A 30 -1.24 -8.72 3.26
C PRO A 30 -0.61 -8.35 4.60
N GLY A 31 0.70 -8.10 4.64
CA GLY A 31 1.40 -7.65 5.84
C GLY A 31 0.96 -6.28 6.36
N THR A 32 0.35 -5.44 5.50
CA THR A 32 -0.26 -4.17 5.88
C THR A 32 -1.38 -4.37 6.89
N TYR A 33 -2.26 -5.34 6.65
CA TYR A 33 -3.39 -5.63 7.54
C TYR A 33 -2.94 -6.15 8.89
N ALA A 34 -1.92 -7.03 8.91
CA ALA A 34 -1.33 -7.50 10.17
C ALA A 34 -0.78 -6.34 11.01
N ALA A 35 -0.01 -5.44 10.37
CA ALA A 35 0.56 -4.28 11.05
C ALA A 35 -0.54 -3.32 11.55
N LEU A 36 -1.54 -3.05 10.73
CA LEU A 36 -2.66 -2.17 11.06
C LEU A 36 -3.49 -2.71 12.23
N LEU A 37 -3.79 -4.01 12.25
CA LEU A 37 -4.53 -4.65 13.34
C LEU A 37 -3.74 -4.66 14.65
N VAL A 38 -2.40 -4.72 14.61
CA VAL A 38 -1.56 -4.55 15.81
C VAL A 38 -1.69 -3.11 16.35
N GLN A 39 -1.68 -2.11 15.48
CA GLN A 39 -1.86 -0.71 15.89
C GLN A 39 -3.27 -0.48 16.45
N TYR A 40 -4.30 -1.08 15.84
CA TYR A 40 -5.66 -1.04 16.39
C TYR A 40 -5.74 -1.70 17.78
N ALA A 41 -5.09 -2.82 18.00
CA ALA A 41 -5.01 -3.44 19.32
C ALA A 41 -4.31 -2.52 20.35
N ASN A 42 -3.23 -1.83 19.96
CA ASN A 42 -2.57 -0.83 20.80
C ASN A 42 -3.50 0.35 21.15
N TYR A 43 -4.35 0.78 20.21
CA TYR A 43 -5.37 1.77 20.45
C TYR A 43 -6.41 1.27 21.47
N LYS A 44 -6.94 0.06 21.31
CA LYS A 44 -7.90 -0.55 22.28
C LYS A 44 -7.31 -0.71 23.67
N ASP A 45 -6.02 -1.00 23.76
CA ASP A 45 -5.28 -1.10 25.04
C ASP A 45 -4.94 0.29 25.66
N GLY A 46 -5.31 1.38 25.00
CA GLY A 46 -5.01 2.76 25.46
C GLY A 46 -3.55 3.18 25.32
N ARG A 47 -2.73 2.41 24.58
CA ARG A 47 -1.30 2.70 24.34
C ARG A 47 -1.08 3.71 23.22
N GLN A 48 -2.08 3.91 22.37
CA GLN A 48 -2.03 4.77 21.20
C GLN A 48 -3.32 5.57 21.06
N ARG A 49 -3.25 6.78 20.51
CA ARG A 49 -4.44 7.61 20.23
C ARG A 49 -5.03 7.24 18.89
N LEU A 50 -6.37 7.40 18.74
CA LEU A 50 -7.05 7.16 17.46
C LEU A 50 -6.48 8.02 16.33
N THR A 51 -6.14 9.28 16.60
CA THR A 51 -5.56 10.22 15.63
C THR A 51 -4.18 9.79 15.09
N GLU A 52 -3.50 8.87 15.76
CA GLU A 52 -2.25 8.28 15.27
C GLU A 52 -2.51 7.05 14.38
N LEU A 53 -3.68 6.41 14.55
CA LEU A 53 -4.10 5.26 13.77
C LEU A 53 -4.79 5.71 12.48
N MET A 54 -5.75 6.61 12.58
CA MET A 54 -6.53 7.12 11.46
C MET A 54 -7.00 8.56 11.71
N ILE A 55 -7.33 9.27 10.64
CA ILE A 55 -7.85 10.64 10.71
C ILE A 55 -9.37 10.61 10.55
N ASP A 56 -9.85 9.98 9.46
CA ASP A 56 -11.25 9.98 9.07
C ASP A 56 -11.56 8.87 8.06
N PHE A 57 -12.83 8.73 7.68
CA PHE A 57 -13.24 7.89 6.57
C PHE A 57 -13.37 8.70 5.28
N ILE A 58 -13.08 8.08 4.16
CA ILE A 58 -13.27 8.63 2.81
C ILE A 58 -14.63 8.17 2.31
N ASP A 59 -15.43 9.08 1.78
CA ASP A 59 -16.73 8.75 1.20
C ASP A 59 -16.58 7.78 0.01
N PRO A 60 -17.48 6.78 -0.09
CA PRO A 60 -17.47 5.84 -1.21
C PRO A 60 -17.54 6.49 -2.59
N GLU A 61 -18.22 7.65 -2.70
CA GLU A 61 -18.33 8.41 -3.95
C GLU A 61 -17.00 9.09 -4.33
N GLU A 62 -16.26 9.59 -3.36
CA GLU A 62 -14.92 10.14 -3.58
C GLU A 62 -13.92 9.05 -3.97
N LEU A 63 -13.99 7.91 -3.30
CA LEU A 63 -13.14 6.76 -3.64
C LEU A 63 -13.40 6.26 -5.08
N ALA A 64 -14.67 6.25 -5.52
CA ALA A 64 -15.03 5.85 -6.88
C ALA A 64 -14.55 6.83 -7.97
N LYS A 65 -14.36 8.10 -7.62
CA LYS A 65 -13.83 9.14 -8.53
C LYS A 65 -12.29 9.12 -8.63
N GLN A 66 -11.62 8.47 -7.69
CA GLN A 66 -10.16 8.33 -7.70
C GLN A 66 -9.75 7.31 -8.78
N GLU A 67 -9.42 7.77 -9.97
CA GLU A 67 -8.77 6.93 -10.98
C GLU A 67 -7.38 6.54 -10.48
N ILE A 68 -7.08 5.23 -10.46
CA ILE A 68 -5.75 4.73 -10.09
C ILE A 68 -4.75 5.24 -11.15
N PRO A 69 -3.83 6.15 -10.81
CA PRO A 69 -2.84 6.63 -11.77
C PRO A 69 -1.98 5.44 -12.22
N LYS A 70 -1.90 5.21 -13.51
CA LYS A 70 -1.02 4.18 -14.07
C LYS A 70 0.43 4.51 -13.69
N PRO A 71 1.25 3.53 -13.27
CA PRO A 71 2.64 3.78 -12.91
C PRO A 71 3.34 4.48 -14.09
N PRO A 72 4.11 5.54 -13.85
CA PRO A 72 4.82 6.25 -14.89
C PRO A 72 5.76 5.27 -15.60
N LYS A 73 5.63 5.14 -16.91
CA LYS A 73 6.63 4.46 -17.73
C LYS A 73 7.97 5.17 -17.51
N PRO A 74 9.10 4.45 -17.44
CA PRO A 74 10.40 5.08 -17.23
C PRO A 74 10.63 6.13 -18.32
N ALA A 75 10.61 7.39 -17.92
CA ALA A 75 10.77 8.51 -18.81
C ALA A 75 12.22 8.56 -19.29
N LYS A 76 12.43 8.38 -20.59
CA LYS A 76 13.60 8.92 -21.28
C LYS A 76 13.50 10.44 -21.21
N ALA A 77 14.53 11.04 -20.64
CA ALA A 77 14.63 12.50 -20.56
C ALA A 77 14.46 13.15 -21.94
N LYS A 78 13.50 14.04 -22.07
CA LYS A 78 13.47 15.08 -23.09
C LYS A 78 13.03 16.40 -22.45
N ALA A 79 13.80 17.41 -22.84
CA ALA A 79 13.81 18.76 -22.35
C ALA A 79 12.50 19.52 -22.60
N ALA A 80 12.38 20.58 -21.84
CA ALA A 80 11.32 21.59 -21.79
C ALA A 80 11.03 22.27 -23.14
N GLU A 81 9.77 22.60 -23.34
CA GLU A 81 9.41 23.83 -24.06
C GLU A 81 8.13 24.43 -23.45
N SER A 82 8.22 25.74 -23.30
CA SER A 82 7.28 26.64 -22.71
C SER A 82 6.13 27.00 -23.68
N GLY A 83 4.93 27.14 -23.11
CA GLY A 83 3.79 27.74 -23.82
C GLY A 83 2.88 28.48 -22.84
N ASP A 84 2.91 29.80 -22.96
CA ASP A 84 2.11 30.81 -22.28
C ASP A 84 0.64 30.77 -22.77
N ASP A 85 -0.35 30.80 -21.89
CA ASP A 85 -1.50 31.67 -22.09
C ASP A 85 -2.36 31.87 -20.83
N LYS A 86 -2.84 33.09 -20.71
CA LYS A 86 -3.57 33.71 -19.61
C LYS A 86 -5.04 33.28 -19.58
N ASN A 87 -5.59 33.02 -18.40
CA ASN A 87 -6.87 33.64 -18.09
C ASN A 87 -7.14 33.72 -16.57
N LYS A 88 -7.46 34.96 -16.13
CA LYS A 88 -7.92 35.29 -14.78
C LYS A 88 -9.38 34.93 -14.60
N LYS A 89 -9.70 34.32 -13.47
CA LYS A 89 -10.95 34.62 -12.75
C LYS A 89 -10.70 34.45 -11.26
N ASP A 90 -10.88 35.52 -10.55
CA ASP A 90 -11.02 35.59 -9.11
C ASP A 90 -12.33 34.88 -8.72
N ASP A 91 -12.26 33.93 -7.79
CA ASP A 91 -13.38 33.56 -6.95
C ASP A 91 -12.86 33.57 -5.50
N GLU A 92 -13.38 34.56 -4.77
CA GLU A 92 -13.25 34.64 -3.32
C GLU A 92 -14.11 33.51 -2.72
N GLU A 93 -13.49 32.44 -2.21
CA GLU A 93 -14.16 31.48 -1.36
C GLU A 93 -14.23 32.03 0.06
N GLU A 94 -15.45 32.33 0.49
CA GLU A 94 -15.81 32.63 1.87
C GLU A 94 -15.35 31.43 2.74
N VAL A 95 -14.53 31.75 3.74
CA VAL A 95 -14.14 30.82 4.79
C VAL A 95 -15.36 30.59 5.66
N GLU A 96 -16.12 29.54 5.43
CA GLU A 96 -17.07 29.02 6.40
C GLU A 96 -16.32 28.62 7.67
N GLU A 97 -16.65 29.24 8.78
CA GLU A 97 -16.18 28.86 10.11
C GLU A 97 -16.60 27.42 10.40
N ASP A 98 -15.64 26.52 10.34
CA ASP A 98 -15.75 25.10 10.59
C ASP A 98 -16.18 24.86 12.05
N GLN A 99 -17.37 24.34 12.20
CA GLN A 99 -17.83 23.75 13.47
C GLN A 99 -16.85 22.62 13.79
N GLY A 100 -16.16 22.73 14.92
CA GLY A 100 -15.03 21.94 15.34
C GLY A 100 -15.12 20.42 15.06
N PRO A 101 -14.00 19.75 14.88
CA PRO A 101 -13.88 18.43 14.29
C PRO A 101 -14.68 17.40 15.12
N THR A 102 -15.81 17.01 14.60
CA THR A 102 -16.44 15.76 14.99
C THR A 102 -15.53 14.67 14.48
N GLY A 103 -14.64 14.13 15.33
CA GLY A 103 -13.76 13.02 14.95
C GLY A 103 -14.61 11.85 14.43
N PRO A 104 -13.99 10.88 13.75
CA PRO A 104 -14.69 9.74 13.18
C PRO A 104 -15.51 9.04 14.27
N ASP A 105 -16.70 8.56 13.92
CA ASP A 105 -17.57 7.83 14.83
C ASP A 105 -16.84 6.59 15.35
N LEU A 106 -16.66 6.52 16.66
CA LEU A 106 -15.94 5.43 17.34
C LEU A 106 -16.59 4.07 17.09
N GLU A 107 -17.91 4.03 16.99
CA GLU A 107 -18.65 2.78 16.73
C GLU A 107 -18.37 2.31 15.28
N GLU A 108 -18.33 3.24 14.31
CA GLU A 108 -18.00 2.90 12.93
C GLU A 108 -16.54 2.46 12.81
N VAL A 109 -15.60 3.10 13.50
CA VAL A 109 -14.21 2.70 13.54
C VAL A 109 -14.07 1.28 14.04
N ASP A 110 -14.65 0.98 15.20
CA ASP A 110 -14.58 -0.35 15.80
C ASP A 110 -15.19 -1.41 14.87
N ALA A 111 -16.37 -1.14 14.30
CA ALA A 111 -17.04 -2.05 13.37
C ALA A 111 -16.17 -2.35 12.13
N LYS A 112 -15.51 -1.33 11.56
CA LYS A 112 -14.67 -1.50 10.36
C LYS A 112 -13.38 -2.25 10.65
N PHE A 113 -12.73 -2.00 11.77
CA PHE A 113 -11.53 -2.74 12.16
C PHE A 113 -11.85 -4.19 12.56
N GLU A 114 -12.98 -4.45 13.20
CA GLU A 114 -13.44 -5.82 13.50
C GLU A 114 -13.78 -6.58 12.22
N GLU A 115 -14.48 -5.93 11.27
CA GLU A 115 -14.73 -6.49 9.94
C GLU A 115 -13.43 -6.86 9.24
N MET A 116 -12.44 -5.94 9.24
CA MET A 116 -11.11 -6.18 8.66
C MET A 116 -10.40 -7.35 9.36
N ALA A 117 -10.45 -7.44 10.69
CA ALA A 117 -9.84 -8.53 11.45
C ALA A 117 -10.48 -9.89 11.11
N ALA A 118 -11.81 -9.92 10.98
CA ALA A 118 -12.53 -11.13 10.59
C ALA A 118 -12.19 -11.58 9.16
N LEU A 119 -12.09 -10.63 8.21
CA LEU A 119 -11.68 -10.90 6.84
C LEU A 119 -10.22 -11.38 6.77
N TYR A 120 -9.32 -10.77 7.54
CA TYR A 120 -7.93 -11.18 7.60
C TYR A 120 -7.75 -12.62 8.13
N LYS A 121 -8.51 -12.99 9.16
CA LYS A 121 -8.55 -14.37 9.70
C LYS A 121 -9.01 -15.38 8.63
N LYS A 122 -10.07 -15.03 7.89
CA LYS A 122 -10.58 -15.85 6.78
C LYS A 122 -9.57 -15.95 5.64
N PHE A 123 -8.88 -14.83 5.34
CA PHE A 123 -7.83 -14.80 4.33
C PHE A 123 -6.67 -15.72 4.69
N LEU A 124 -6.15 -15.68 5.91
CA LEU A 124 -5.08 -16.58 6.36
C LEU A 124 -5.49 -18.05 6.23
N ALA A 125 -6.68 -18.42 6.68
CA ALA A 125 -7.19 -19.78 6.56
C ALA A 125 -7.36 -20.24 5.10
N SER A 126 -7.78 -19.32 4.19
CA SER A 126 -7.88 -19.61 2.76
C SER A 126 -6.50 -19.71 2.10
N TYR A 127 -5.59 -18.84 2.50
CA TYR A 127 -4.22 -18.80 2.00
C TYR A 127 -3.47 -20.12 2.33
N ASP A 128 -3.59 -20.60 3.58
CA ASP A 128 -2.94 -21.83 4.04
C ASP A 128 -3.49 -23.08 3.33
N LYS A 129 -4.80 -23.08 3.02
CA LYS A 129 -5.45 -24.24 2.38
C LYS A 129 -5.27 -24.26 0.86
N ASN A 130 -5.46 -23.12 0.23
CA ASN A 130 -5.65 -23.01 -1.22
C ASN A 130 -4.54 -22.25 -1.93
N GLY A 131 -3.69 -21.55 -1.16
CA GLY A 131 -2.61 -20.71 -1.71
C GLY A 131 -3.06 -19.29 -2.09
N PRO A 132 -2.07 -18.43 -2.49
CA PRO A 132 -2.30 -17.01 -2.74
C PRO A 132 -3.10 -16.70 -4.01
N ALA A 133 -3.04 -17.56 -5.01
CA ALA A 133 -3.67 -17.37 -6.33
C ALA A 133 -5.12 -17.87 -6.38
N HIS A 134 -5.62 -18.50 -5.32
CA HIS A 134 -6.97 -19.05 -5.31
C HIS A 134 -8.02 -17.91 -5.32
N PRO A 135 -9.13 -18.03 -6.10
CA PRO A 135 -10.16 -17.01 -6.21
C PRO A 135 -10.70 -16.50 -4.86
N SER A 136 -10.88 -17.40 -3.89
CA SER A 136 -11.34 -17.02 -2.54
C SER A 136 -10.33 -16.12 -1.82
N SER A 137 -9.02 -16.40 -1.94
CA SER A 137 -7.97 -15.59 -1.33
C SER A 137 -7.88 -14.21 -2.00
N ILE A 138 -8.06 -14.16 -3.32
CA ILE A 138 -8.09 -12.91 -4.07
C ILE A 138 -9.29 -12.06 -3.66
N LEU A 139 -10.50 -12.64 -3.62
CA LEU A 139 -11.72 -11.93 -3.23
C LEU A 139 -11.64 -11.37 -1.80
N LEU A 140 -11.09 -12.14 -0.85
CA LEU A 140 -10.92 -11.68 0.53
C LEU A 140 -9.93 -10.51 0.60
N ARG A 141 -8.84 -10.57 -0.17
CA ARG A 141 -7.86 -9.48 -0.28
C ARG A 141 -8.48 -8.22 -0.88
N GLU A 142 -9.32 -8.35 -1.91
CA GLU A 142 -10.03 -7.20 -2.49
C GLU A 142 -11.00 -6.54 -1.51
N LYS A 143 -11.72 -7.33 -0.71
CA LYS A 143 -12.60 -6.80 0.34
C LYS A 143 -11.81 -6.04 1.41
N MET A 144 -10.69 -6.59 1.86
CA MET A 144 -9.82 -5.90 2.81
C MET A 144 -9.22 -4.62 2.21
N ALA A 145 -8.81 -4.66 0.93
CA ALA A 145 -8.30 -3.50 0.22
C ALA A 145 -9.34 -2.37 0.14
N TYR A 146 -10.60 -2.71 -0.11
CA TYR A 146 -11.69 -1.74 -0.12
C TYR A 146 -11.86 -1.03 1.23
N ILE A 147 -11.87 -1.79 2.34
CA ILE A 147 -11.95 -1.20 3.69
C ILE A 147 -10.73 -0.31 3.96
N PHE A 148 -9.53 -0.79 3.63
CA PHE A 148 -8.28 -0.05 3.82
C PHE A 148 -8.27 1.28 3.09
N LEU A 149 -8.69 1.31 1.83
CA LEU A 149 -8.70 2.52 0.99
C LEU A 149 -9.74 3.54 1.42
N ARG A 150 -10.77 3.15 2.18
CA ARG A 150 -11.76 4.07 2.76
C ARG A 150 -11.28 4.78 4.02
N ILE A 151 -10.14 4.42 4.56
CA ILE A 151 -9.59 5.03 5.78
C ILE A 151 -8.52 6.04 5.39
N LYS A 152 -8.65 7.26 5.87
CA LYS A 152 -7.63 8.31 5.74
C LYS A 152 -6.61 8.16 6.85
N TYR A 153 -5.39 7.81 6.48
CA TYR A 153 -4.29 7.58 7.42
C TYR A 153 -3.44 8.82 7.64
N PRO A 154 -2.94 9.08 8.87
CA PRO A 154 -1.91 10.08 9.11
C PRO A 154 -0.59 9.65 8.45
N ALA A 155 0.24 10.64 8.06
CA ALA A 155 1.51 10.40 7.39
C ALA A 155 2.41 9.40 8.15
N LYS A 156 2.49 9.53 9.48
CA LYS A 156 3.26 8.60 10.33
C LYS A 156 2.83 7.14 10.20
N MET A 157 1.52 6.90 10.05
CA MET A 157 0.99 5.55 9.87
C MET A 157 1.36 5.02 8.47
N VAL A 158 1.23 5.85 7.44
CA VAL A 158 1.63 5.47 6.07
C VAL A 158 3.12 5.13 6.04
N ASP A 159 3.98 5.96 6.63
CA ASP A 159 5.42 5.71 6.74
C ASP A 159 5.72 4.38 7.44
N HIS A 160 5.05 4.12 8.57
CA HIS A 160 5.20 2.86 9.29
C HIS A 160 4.84 1.63 8.42
N LEU A 161 3.74 1.71 7.66
CA LEU A 161 3.31 0.63 6.76
C LEU A 161 4.28 0.46 5.58
N VAL A 162 4.79 1.56 5.02
CA VAL A 162 5.82 1.55 3.96
C VAL A 162 7.12 0.93 4.45
N ASP A 163 7.57 1.29 5.64
CA ASP A 163 8.80 0.73 6.22
C ASP A 163 8.64 -0.76 6.49
N ARG A 164 7.47 -1.19 6.94
CA ARG A 164 7.16 -2.62 7.10
C ARG A 164 7.24 -3.38 5.77
N LEU A 165 6.69 -2.79 4.70
CA LEU A 165 6.78 -3.36 3.35
C LEU A 165 8.23 -3.42 2.87
N ARG A 166 8.98 -2.33 3.00
CA ARG A 166 10.41 -2.25 2.63
C ARG A 166 11.25 -3.28 3.38
N TYR A 167 11.03 -3.39 4.70
CA TYR A 167 11.70 -4.41 5.51
C TYR A 167 11.43 -5.82 4.99
N THR A 168 10.16 -6.14 4.69
CA THR A 168 9.80 -7.46 4.17
C THR A 168 10.47 -7.74 2.82
N VAL A 169 10.46 -6.78 1.91
CA VAL A 169 11.13 -6.90 0.60
C VAL A 169 12.64 -7.08 0.76
N SER A 170 13.28 -6.29 1.63
CA SER A 170 14.72 -6.43 1.90
C SER A 170 15.04 -7.81 2.46
N ARG A 171 14.25 -8.26 3.44
CA ARG A 171 14.44 -9.58 4.06
C ARG A 171 14.27 -10.71 3.06
N THR A 172 13.28 -10.63 2.17
CA THR A 172 13.09 -11.61 1.09
C THR A 172 14.31 -11.68 0.18
N ARG A 173 14.81 -10.52 -0.28
CA ARG A 173 16.02 -10.45 -1.12
C ARG A 173 17.26 -11.00 -0.45
N ASP A 174 17.41 -10.79 0.85
CA ASP A 174 18.55 -11.33 1.61
C ASP A 174 18.46 -12.86 1.70
N LEU A 175 17.27 -13.41 1.92
CA LEU A 175 17.04 -14.86 1.90
C LEU A 175 17.30 -15.47 0.53
N GLU A 176 16.85 -14.83 -0.55
CA GLU A 176 17.11 -15.27 -1.92
C GLU A 176 18.62 -15.30 -2.23
N ARG A 177 19.38 -14.27 -1.79
CA ARG A 177 20.83 -14.24 -1.91
C ARG A 177 21.49 -15.36 -1.13
N MET A 178 21.03 -15.65 0.08
CA MET A 178 21.55 -16.77 0.88
C MET A 178 21.28 -18.11 0.20
N ILE A 179 20.09 -18.34 -0.35
CA ILE A 179 19.75 -19.55 -1.10
C ILE A 179 20.65 -19.68 -2.33
N LEU A 180 20.83 -18.59 -3.10
CA LEU A 180 21.71 -18.57 -4.25
C LEU A 180 23.16 -18.91 -3.84
N GLN A 181 23.65 -18.34 -2.76
CA GLN A 181 25.01 -18.62 -2.26
C GLN A 181 25.16 -20.10 -1.87
N MET A 182 24.18 -20.66 -1.16
CA MET A 182 24.20 -22.09 -0.80
C MET A 182 24.17 -22.99 -2.03
N ALA A 183 23.30 -22.70 -3.00
CA ALA A 183 23.14 -23.53 -4.19
C ALA A 183 24.34 -23.43 -5.15
N VAL A 184 24.78 -22.22 -5.47
CA VAL A 184 25.80 -22.00 -6.49
C VAL A 184 27.23 -22.13 -5.94
N VAL A 185 27.50 -21.60 -4.74
CA VAL A 185 28.85 -21.60 -4.17
C VAL A 185 29.16 -22.88 -3.41
N GLN A 186 28.25 -23.30 -2.50
CA GLN A 186 28.49 -24.47 -1.65
C GLN A 186 28.17 -25.79 -2.38
N ALA A 187 27.00 -25.88 -3.00
CA ALA A 187 26.58 -27.08 -3.74
C ALA A 187 27.13 -27.14 -5.19
N LYS A 188 27.85 -26.08 -5.65
CA LYS A 188 28.44 -25.97 -7.00
C LYS A 188 27.44 -26.16 -8.14
N MET A 189 26.18 -25.84 -7.90
CA MET A 189 25.15 -25.86 -8.94
C MET A 189 25.43 -24.79 -9.99
N PRO A 190 25.31 -25.08 -11.30
CA PRO A 190 25.43 -24.07 -12.33
C PRO A 190 24.38 -22.96 -12.16
N LYS A 191 24.81 -21.70 -12.17
CA LYS A 191 23.91 -20.53 -11.96
C LYS A 191 22.73 -20.52 -12.95
N SER A 192 22.93 -20.98 -14.18
CA SER A 192 21.88 -21.06 -15.20
C SER A 192 20.78 -22.04 -14.83
N ILE A 193 21.13 -23.16 -14.20
CA ILE A 193 20.17 -24.17 -13.71
C ILE A 193 19.42 -23.60 -12.52
N PHE A 194 20.13 -22.99 -11.56
CA PHE A 194 19.50 -22.32 -10.42
C PHE A 194 18.46 -21.30 -10.86
N LEU A 195 18.82 -20.37 -11.74
CA LEU A 195 17.90 -19.33 -12.20
C LEU A 195 16.65 -19.90 -12.90
N LYS A 196 16.82 -20.95 -13.71
CA LYS A 196 15.67 -21.56 -14.40
C LYS A 196 14.71 -22.29 -13.47
N SER A 197 15.21 -22.86 -12.39
CA SER A 197 14.40 -23.69 -11.49
C SER A 197 13.84 -22.89 -10.30
N PHE A 198 14.58 -21.89 -9.83
CA PHE A 198 14.22 -21.10 -8.67
C PHE A 198 13.26 -19.95 -9.02
N THR A 199 13.48 -19.25 -10.15
CA THR A 199 12.60 -18.17 -10.60
C THR A 199 11.19 -18.71 -10.80
N GLU A 200 10.18 -18.00 -10.25
CA GLU A 200 8.77 -18.38 -10.18
C GLU A 200 8.44 -19.54 -9.22
N ASN A 201 9.45 -20.12 -8.57
CA ASN A 201 9.28 -21.19 -7.58
C ASN A 201 9.88 -20.84 -6.21
N GLU A 202 10.12 -19.56 -5.93
CA GLU A 202 10.80 -19.09 -4.72
C GLU A 202 10.09 -19.53 -3.42
N ALA A 203 8.76 -19.64 -3.48
CA ALA A 203 7.94 -20.09 -2.35
C ALA A 203 7.70 -21.60 -2.29
N ASN A 204 8.17 -22.37 -3.28
CA ASN A 204 7.97 -23.81 -3.35
C ASN A 204 9.13 -24.56 -2.69
N PRO A 205 8.97 -25.22 -1.53
CA PRO A 205 10.07 -25.94 -0.87
C PRO A 205 10.58 -27.14 -1.70
N LYS A 206 9.82 -27.61 -2.69
CA LYS A 206 10.18 -28.74 -3.55
C LYS A 206 10.80 -28.33 -4.89
N TRP A 207 11.21 -27.06 -5.05
CA TRP A 207 11.79 -26.56 -6.30
C TRP A 207 13.05 -27.30 -6.74
N LEU A 208 13.79 -27.89 -5.80
CA LEU A 208 15.00 -28.68 -6.05
C LEU A 208 14.72 -30.12 -6.53
N THR A 209 13.54 -30.68 -6.21
CA THR A 209 13.22 -32.10 -6.46
C THR A 209 13.37 -32.52 -7.94
N PRO A 210 13.04 -31.68 -8.94
CA PRO A 210 13.22 -32.04 -10.35
C PRO A 210 14.67 -32.05 -10.83
N ILE A 211 15.62 -31.56 -10.00
CA ILE A 211 17.03 -31.33 -10.39
C ILE A 211 17.96 -32.36 -9.72
N LEU A 212 17.50 -32.93 -8.60
CA LEU A 212 18.17 -34.00 -7.87
C LEU A 212 17.86 -35.37 -8.50
#